data_253cddbd7e32bf59fa2d30b69a0c18db
#
_entry.id   253cddbd7e32bf59fa2d30b69a0c18db
#
_cell.length_a   1.000
_cell.length_b   1.000
_cell.length_c   1.000
_cell.angle_alpha   90.00
_cell.angle_beta   90.00
_cell.angle_gamma   90.00
#
_symmetry.space_group_name_H-M   'P 1'
#
loop_
_entity.id
_entity.type
_entity.pdbx_description
1 polymer ?
#
loop_
_entity_poly.entity_id
_entity_poly.type
_entity_poly.pdbx_seq_one_letter_code
_entity_poly.pdbx_strand_id
1 'polypeptide(L)'
;MRRLTHLLLSPPSRFVRLLIGEKRLVCDLSVPDDATAHLPVFTDLDGTTCEGIWAIVDHLEGTYPDNPMAPEDASVRAESLRLLDWAMSTFHENVTRKIVYEKASQRFTGAPARRTPDMNTIRQGRETLLSTLEMIGGHAERRGYLAAKECTLADLAISAHLSALDYFGEVPWTDFPPAAEWYLRMKSRPSFRSLLSDRVPGQPPTQHYAELDF
;
A
#
# COMPACT_ATOMS: atom_id res chain seq x y z
N MET A 1 -13.85 20.20 4.31
CA MET A 1 -12.53 19.74 3.81
C MET A 1 -12.56 18.22 3.86
N ARG A 2 -12.03 17.50 2.84
CA ARG A 2 -11.94 16.03 2.87
C ARG A 2 -11.06 15.58 4.01
N ARG A 3 -11.38 14.45 4.63
CA ARG A 3 -10.58 13.87 5.71
C ARG A 3 -10.39 12.37 5.49
N LEU A 4 -9.15 11.89 5.70
CA LEU A 4 -8.84 10.47 5.79
C LEU A 4 -8.34 10.15 7.19
N THR A 5 -9.07 9.31 7.91
CA THR A 5 -8.59 8.70 9.16
C THR A 5 -7.89 7.39 8.81
N HIS A 6 -6.61 7.29 9.17
CA HIS A 6 -5.74 6.22 8.68
C HIS A 6 -4.65 5.81 9.68
N LEU A 7 -3.95 4.71 9.38
CA LEU A 7 -2.78 4.26 10.13
C LEU A 7 -1.52 4.32 9.25
N LEU A 8 -0.40 4.79 9.82
CA LEU A 8 0.82 5.07 9.05
C LEU A 8 1.44 3.85 8.36
N LEU A 9 1.40 2.66 9.01
CA LEU A 9 2.01 1.44 8.49
C LEU A 9 0.99 0.38 8.06
N SER A 10 -0.30 0.72 8.02
CA SER A 10 -1.35 -0.16 7.52
C SER A 10 -1.42 -0.09 5.99
N PRO A 11 -1.21 -1.17 5.24
CA PRO A 11 -1.28 -1.15 3.78
C PRO A 11 -2.62 -0.69 3.22
N PRO A 12 -3.80 -1.08 3.77
CA PRO A 12 -5.07 -0.51 3.35
C PRO A 12 -5.11 1.02 3.45
N SER A 13 -4.59 1.59 4.54
CA SER A 13 -4.49 3.04 4.72
C SER A 13 -3.52 3.69 3.74
N ARG A 14 -2.37 3.08 3.50
CA ARG A 14 -1.37 3.53 2.52
C ARG A 14 -1.93 3.50 1.10
N PHE A 15 -2.64 2.44 0.73
CA PHE A 15 -3.31 2.31 -0.56
C PHE A 15 -4.30 3.47 -0.80
N VAL A 16 -5.16 3.78 0.17
CA VAL A 16 -6.13 4.88 0.03
C VAL A 16 -5.42 6.23 -0.09
N ARG A 17 -4.31 6.45 0.64
CA ARG A 17 -3.50 7.67 0.48
C ARG A 17 -2.93 7.81 -0.94
N LEU A 18 -2.44 6.70 -1.52
CA LEU A 18 -1.97 6.69 -2.90
C LEU A 18 -3.12 7.00 -3.87
N LEU A 19 -4.28 6.37 -3.70
CA LEU A 19 -5.45 6.58 -4.55
C LEU A 19 -5.92 8.05 -4.51
N ILE A 20 -6.03 8.63 -3.31
CA ILE A 20 -6.35 10.05 -3.13
C ILE A 20 -5.32 10.95 -3.85
N GLY A 21 -4.04 10.60 -3.75
CA GLY A 21 -2.95 11.31 -4.43
C GLY A 21 -3.02 11.20 -5.94
N GLU A 22 -3.36 10.03 -6.50
CA GLU A 22 -3.57 9.84 -7.95
C GLU A 22 -4.78 10.63 -8.46
N LYS A 23 -5.85 10.70 -7.68
CA LYS A 23 -7.01 11.56 -7.96
C LYS A 23 -6.72 13.06 -7.76
N ARG A 24 -5.52 13.43 -7.31
CA ARG A 24 -5.09 14.81 -7.02
C ARG A 24 -6.01 15.56 -6.06
N LEU A 25 -6.63 14.83 -5.13
CA LEU A 25 -7.54 15.40 -4.15
C LEU A 25 -6.76 15.93 -2.95
N VAL A 26 -7.10 17.16 -2.54
CA VAL A 26 -6.61 17.72 -1.27
C VAL A 26 -7.40 17.08 -0.13
N CYS A 27 -6.71 16.42 0.79
CA CYS A 27 -7.30 15.69 1.89
C CYS A 27 -6.49 15.90 3.17
N ASP A 28 -7.17 16.16 4.27
CA ASP A 28 -6.58 16.18 5.61
C ASP A 28 -6.34 14.75 6.11
N LEU A 29 -5.13 14.47 6.57
CA LEU A 29 -4.73 13.15 7.06
C LEU A 29 -4.72 13.13 8.58
N SER A 30 -5.52 12.27 9.18
CA SER A 30 -5.68 12.14 10.63
C SER A 30 -5.33 10.72 11.10
N VAL A 31 -4.40 10.63 12.04
CA VAL A 31 -4.07 9.36 12.71
C VAL A 31 -4.85 9.35 14.04
N PRO A 32 -5.73 8.37 14.29
CA PRO A 32 -6.51 8.29 15.52
C PRO A 32 -5.61 7.94 16.71
N ASP A 33 -6.00 8.39 17.89
CA ASP A 33 -5.34 8.00 19.14
C ASP A 33 -5.60 6.54 19.51
N ASP A 34 -6.76 6.00 19.13
CA ASP A 34 -7.15 4.61 19.32
C ASP A 34 -7.30 3.89 17.96
N ALA A 35 -6.56 2.80 17.78
CA ALA A 35 -6.55 1.99 16.55
C ALA A 35 -7.72 1.00 16.44
N THR A 36 -8.75 1.10 17.27
CA THR A 36 -9.89 0.17 17.30
C THR A 36 -10.93 0.39 16.20
N ALA A 37 -10.82 1.49 15.44
CA ALA A 37 -11.72 1.79 14.33
C ALA A 37 -11.44 0.94 13.08
N HIS A 38 -12.47 0.68 12.27
CA HIS A 38 -12.36 0.06 10.95
C HIS A 38 -11.71 1.03 9.96
N LEU A 39 -10.39 1.07 9.94
CA LEU A 39 -9.60 1.98 9.14
C LEU A 39 -9.16 1.34 7.80
N PRO A 40 -9.04 2.11 6.74
CA PRO A 40 -9.22 3.58 6.62
C PRO A 40 -10.68 4.02 6.56
N VAL A 41 -10.95 5.26 7.01
CA VAL A 41 -12.24 5.95 6.87
C VAL A 41 -12.03 7.26 6.13
N PHE A 42 -12.76 7.46 5.04
CA PHE A 42 -12.73 8.67 4.23
C PHE A 42 -14.04 9.44 4.36
N THR A 43 -13.95 10.74 4.61
CA THR A 43 -15.11 11.66 4.62
C THR A 43 -14.90 12.72 3.54
N ASP A 44 -15.87 12.85 2.62
CA ASP A 44 -15.82 13.81 1.52
C ASP A 44 -16.39 15.18 1.90
N LEU A 45 -16.36 16.12 0.95
CA LEU A 45 -16.80 17.52 1.12
C LEU A 45 -18.31 17.65 1.42
N ASP A 46 -19.11 16.75 0.86
CA ASP A 46 -20.57 16.70 1.05
C ASP A 46 -20.99 16.00 2.34
N GLY A 47 -20.01 15.48 3.12
CA GLY A 47 -20.24 14.72 4.35
C GLY A 47 -20.39 13.22 4.13
N THR A 48 -20.35 12.72 2.91
CA THR A 48 -20.34 11.28 2.62
C THR A 48 -19.15 10.62 3.30
N THR A 49 -19.41 9.55 4.06
CA THR A 49 -18.38 8.79 4.79
C THR A 49 -18.32 7.36 4.27
N CYS A 50 -17.12 6.92 3.88
CA CYS A 50 -16.84 5.58 3.38
C CYS A 50 -15.85 4.87 4.32
N GLU A 51 -16.17 3.64 4.72
CA GLU A 51 -15.34 2.80 5.59
C GLU A 51 -14.77 1.61 4.81
N GLY A 52 -13.47 1.40 4.96
CA GLY A 52 -12.74 0.33 4.27
C GLY A 52 -12.45 0.63 2.80
N ILE A 53 -11.54 -0.17 2.23
CA ILE A 53 -10.96 0.13 0.91
C ILE A 53 -11.98 0.05 -0.22
N TRP A 54 -12.93 -0.91 -0.18
CA TRP A 54 -13.86 -1.14 -1.29
C TRP A 54 -14.87 0.00 -1.43
N ALA A 55 -15.45 0.45 -0.32
CA ALA A 55 -16.36 1.59 -0.32
C ALA A 55 -15.65 2.88 -0.75
N ILE A 56 -14.40 3.06 -0.32
CA ILE A 56 -13.59 4.23 -0.70
C ILE A 56 -13.22 4.19 -2.19
N VAL A 57 -12.81 3.03 -2.73
CA VAL A 57 -12.50 2.87 -4.16
C VAL A 57 -13.73 3.18 -5.00
N ASP A 58 -14.88 2.59 -4.68
CA ASP A 58 -16.13 2.79 -5.41
C ASP A 58 -16.54 4.26 -5.41
N HIS A 59 -16.50 4.91 -4.25
CA HIS A 59 -16.81 6.33 -4.12
C HIS A 59 -15.84 7.21 -4.91
N LEU A 60 -14.52 6.98 -4.80
CA LEU A 60 -13.52 7.83 -5.46
C LEU A 60 -13.50 7.63 -6.99
N GLU A 61 -13.65 6.41 -7.48
CA GLU A 61 -13.74 6.14 -8.93
C GLU A 61 -15.05 6.69 -9.53
N GLY A 62 -16.17 6.57 -8.82
CA GLY A 62 -17.46 7.05 -9.28
C GLY A 62 -17.63 8.56 -9.20
N THR A 63 -17.13 9.19 -8.13
CA THR A 63 -17.31 10.63 -7.89
C THR A 63 -16.26 11.48 -8.59
N TYR A 64 -15.02 10.97 -8.73
CA TYR A 64 -13.88 11.66 -9.34
C TYR A 64 -13.38 10.90 -10.57
N PRO A 65 -14.06 10.99 -11.73
CA PRO A 65 -13.72 10.22 -12.93
C PRO A 65 -12.40 10.67 -13.58
N ASP A 66 -11.92 11.86 -13.26
CA ASP A 66 -10.62 12.31 -13.72
C ASP A 66 -9.51 11.42 -13.18
N ASN A 67 -8.59 11.00 -14.07
CA ASN A 67 -7.48 10.11 -13.71
C ASN A 67 -7.96 8.75 -13.18
N PRO A 68 -8.71 7.96 -13.96
CA PRO A 68 -9.25 6.67 -13.51
C PRO A 68 -8.12 5.68 -13.22
N MET A 69 -8.18 5.03 -12.04
CA MET A 69 -7.24 3.97 -11.65
C MET A 69 -7.86 2.57 -11.90
N ALA A 70 -9.17 2.51 -12.14
CA ALA A 70 -9.87 1.34 -12.64
C ALA A 70 -9.95 1.40 -14.17
N PRO A 71 -9.28 0.48 -14.91
CA PRO A 71 -9.26 0.50 -16.38
C PRO A 71 -10.66 0.39 -17.00
N GLU A 72 -10.85 0.99 -18.18
CA GLU A 72 -12.12 0.88 -18.93
C GLU A 72 -12.31 -0.52 -19.54
N ASP A 73 -11.22 -1.15 -20.03
CA ASP A 73 -11.27 -2.53 -20.52
C ASP A 73 -11.69 -3.49 -19.42
N ALA A 74 -12.75 -4.24 -19.65
CA ALA A 74 -13.35 -5.11 -18.65
C ALA A 74 -12.41 -6.24 -18.17
N SER A 75 -11.57 -6.78 -19.07
CA SER A 75 -10.64 -7.86 -18.73
C SER A 75 -9.46 -7.33 -17.90
N VAL A 76 -8.92 -6.17 -18.25
CA VAL A 76 -7.86 -5.51 -17.50
C VAL A 76 -8.37 -5.03 -16.14
N ARG A 77 -9.61 -4.51 -16.09
CA ARG A 77 -10.27 -4.14 -14.83
C ARG A 77 -10.43 -5.33 -13.91
N ALA A 78 -10.90 -6.47 -14.43
CA ALA A 78 -11.06 -7.69 -13.66
C ALA A 78 -9.71 -8.17 -13.08
N GLU A 79 -8.65 -8.15 -13.87
CA GLU A 79 -7.30 -8.50 -13.41
C GLU A 79 -6.77 -7.53 -12.36
N SER A 80 -6.97 -6.21 -12.56
CA SER A 80 -6.59 -5.19 -11.59
C SER A 80 -7.30 -5.38 -10.24
N LEU A 81 -8.62 -5.65 -10.26
CA LEU A 81 -9.38 -5.90 -9.04
C LEU A 81 -9.01 -7.23 -8.38
N ARG A 82 -8.71 -8.26 -9.16
CA ARG A 82 -8.22 -9.55 -8.65
C ARG A 82 -6.89 -9.39 -7.92
N LEU A 83 -5.96 -8.60 -8.48
CA LEU A 83 -4.66 -8.32 -7.84
C LEU A 83 -4.81 -7.42 -6.62
N LEU A 84 -5.73 -6.45 -6.64
CA LEU A 84 -6.08 -5.64 -5.47
C LEU A 84 -6.59 -6.53 -4.33
N ASP A 85 -7.57 -7.40 -4.62
CA ASP A 85 -8.13 -8.33 -3.63
C ASP A 85 -7.05 -9.28 -3.08
N TRP A 86 -6.24 -9.85 -3.95
CA TRP A 86 -5.11 -10.69 -3.56
C TRP A 86 -4.12 -9.94 -2.66
N ALA A 87 -3.81 -8.69 -2.97
CA ALA A 87 -2.91 -7.88 -2.15
C ALA A 87 -3.48 -7.64 -0.75
N MET A 88 -4.77 -7.30 -0.67
CA MET A 88 -5.42 -6.97 0.60
C MET A 88 -5.83 -8.20 1.43
N SER A 89 -5.79 -9.39 0.84
CA SER A 89 -6.08 -10.67 1.51
C SER A 89 -4.82 -11.52 1.65
N THR A 90 -4.44 -12.24 0.62
CA THR A 90 -3.39 -13.27 0.64
C THR A 90 -1.99 -12.67 0.91
N PHE A 91 -1.61 -11.61 0.22
CA PHE A 91 -0.31 -10.94 0.43
C PHE A 91 -0.26 -10.30 1.82
N HIS A 92 -1.37 -9.67 2.23
CA HIS A 92 -1.49 -9.12 3.57
C HIS A 92 -1.22 -10.17 4.65
N GLU A 93 -1.93 -11.30 4.62
CA GLU A 93 -1.84 -12.35 5.64
C GLU A 93 -0.49 -13.07 5.63
N ASN A 94 0.05 -13.37 4.44
CA ASN A 94 1.22 -14.22 4.32
C ASN A 94 2.56 -13.47 4.36
N VAL A 95 2.57 -12.17 4.09
CA VAL A 95 3.78 -11.35 4.06
C VAL A 95 3.69 -10.20 5.05
N THR A 96 2.81 -9.23 4.80
CA THR A 96 2.81 -7.97 5.55
C THR A 96 2.52 -8.18 7.03
N ARG A 97 1.50 -8.97 7.34
CA ARG A 97 1.15 -9.29 8.72
C ARG A 97 2.26 -10.03 9.45
N LYS A 98 2.93 -10.95 8.75
CA LYS A 98 4.04 -11.73 9.32
C LYS A 98 5.33 -10.94 9.52
N ILE A 99 5.51 -9.84 8.81
CA ILE A 99 6.73 -9.04 8.91
C ILE A 99 6.45 -7.70 9.59
N VAL A 100 5.62 -6.87 8.99
CA VAL A 100 5.38 -5.50 9.46
C VAL A 100 4.67 -5.51 10.81
N TYR A 101 3.65 -6.35 10.99
CA TYR A 101 2.87 -6.36 12.22
C TYR A 101 3.59 -7.03 13.39
N GLU A 102 4.60 -7.85 13.12
CA GLU A 102 5.50 -8.35 14.18
C GLU A 102 6.48 -7.27 14.65
N LYS A 103 6.88 -6.34 13.78
CA LYS A 103 7.87 -5.29 14.08
C LYS A 103 7.26 -3.97 14.53
N ALA A 104 6.10 -3.62 13.99
CA ALA A 104 5.47 -2.34 14.24
C ALA A 104 4.52 -2.35 15.43
N SER A 105 4.38 -1.19 16.08
CA SER A 105 3.39 -1.00 17.14
C SER A 105 1.97 -1.08 16.59
N GLN A 106 1.05 -1.63 17.40
CA GLN A 106 -0.40 -1.68 17.12
C GLN A 106 -0.97 -0.32 16.69
N ARG A 107 -0.54 0.76 17.34
CA ARG A 107 -0.98 2.13 17.02
C ARG A 107 -0.81 2.49 15.54
N PHE A 108 0.15 1.89 14.84
CA PHE A 108 0.47 2.24 13.45
C PHE A 108 0.01 1.20 12.42
N THR A 109 -0.42 0.03 12.88
CA THR A 109 -0.86 -1.09 12.02
C THR A 109 -2.30 -1.52 12.26
N GLY A 110 -2.84 -1.25 13.45
CA GLY A 110 -4.11 -1.81 13.92
C GLY A 110 -4.03 -3.26 14.38
N ALA A 111 -2.84 -3.87 14.38
CA ALA A 111 -2.63 -5.25 14.83
C ALA A 111 -2.68 -5.37 16.36
N PRO A 112 -3.03 -6.54 16.92
CA PRO A 112 -2.93 -6.77 18.36
C PRO A 112 -1.52 -6.52 18.89
N ALA A 113 -1.42 -5.88 20.07
CA ALA A 113 -0.14 -5.57 20.70
C ALA A 113 0.65 -6.86 21.01
N ARG A 114 1.89 -6.94 20.54
CA ARG A 114 2.84 -8.00 20.92
C ARG A 114 4.03 -7.39 21.65
N ARG A 115 4.54 -8.12 22.63
CA ARG A 115 5.70 -7.65 23.44
C ARG A 115 7.04 -7.95 22.76
N THR A 116 7.12 -9.07 22.03
CA THR A 116 8.35 -9.52 21.37
C THR A 116 8.00 -10.07 19.99
N PRO A 117 8.70 -9.63 18.92
CA PRO A 117 8.51 -10.16 17.57
C PRO A 117 8.80 -11.67 17.50
N ASP A 118 7.94 -12.42 16.81
CA ASP A 118 8.18 -13.82 16.51
C ASP A 118 9.05 -13.96 15.25
N MET A 119 10.31 -14.31 15.47
CA MET A 119 11.29 -14.46 14.39
C MET A 119 10.97 -15.61 13.42
N ASN A 120 10.25 -16.66 13.85
CA ASN A 120 9.82 -17.73 12.95
C ASN A 120 8.72 -17.24 12.01
N THR A 121 7.76 -16.48 12.54
CA THR A 121 6.71 -15.82 11.73
C THR A 121 7.33 -14.85 10.72
N ILE A 122 8.29 -14.03 11.13
CA ILE A 122 9.00 -13.09 10.22
C ILE A 122 9.73 -13.88 9.12
N ARG A 123 10.42 -14.97 9.43
CA ARG A 123 11.12 -15.79 8.44
C ARG A 123 10.16 -16.35 7.39
N GLN A 124 9.03 -16.91 7.80
CA GLN A 124 8.00 -17.40 6.87
C GLN A 124 7.47 -16.29 5.96
N GLY A 125 7.26 -15.09 6.50
CA GLY A 125 6.85 -13.92 5.70
C GLY A 125 7.89 -13.54 4.64
N ARG A 126 9.18 -13.56 5.00
CA ARG A 126 10.30 -13.30 4.07
C ARG A 126 10.38 -14.33 2.96
N GLU A 127 10.24 -15.62 3.27
CA GLU A 127 10.22 -16.69 2.26
C GLU A 127 9.11 -16.47 1.22
N THR A 128 7.91 -16.09 1.69
CA THR A 128 6.77 -15.78 0.78
C THR A 128 7.01 -14.47 0.01
N LEU A 129 7.68 -13.49 0.60
CA LEU A 129 8.02 -12.23 -0.06
C LEU A 129 8.89 -12.46 -1.30
N LEU A 130 9.88 -13.37 -1.24
CA LEU A 130 10.78 -13.63 -2.37
C LEU A 130 10.00 -14.11 -3.61
N SER A 131 9.12 -15.09 -3.46
CA SER A 131 8.28 -15.58 -4.57
C SER A 131 7.30 -14.51 -5.08
N THR A 132 6.86 -13.63 -4.20
CA THR A 132 6.02 -12.48 -4.57
C THR A 132 6.81 -11.46 -5.42
N LEU A 133 8.06 -11.17 -5.08
CA LEU A 133 8.92 -10.27 -5.85
C LEU A 133 9.21 -10.82 -7.25
N GLU A 134 9.43 -12.13 -7.39
CA GLU A 134 9.55 -12.78 -8.69
C GLU A 134 8.28 -12.61 -9.55
N MET A 135 7.11 -12.83 -8.95
CA MET A 135 5.82 -12.62 -9.63
C MET A 135 5.64 -11.16 -10.08
N ILE A 136 5.92 -10.19 -9.20
CA ILE A 136 5.84 -8.75 -9.49
C ILE A 136 6.75 -8.40 -10.65
N GLY A 137 8.03 -8.80 -10.58
CA GLY A 137 9.00 -8.58 -11.65
C GLY A 137 8.54 -9.13 -12.98
N GLY A 138 8.07 -10.38 -13.00
CA GLY A 138 7.57 -11.02 -14.21
C GLY A 138 6.32 -10.37 -14.80
N HIS A 139 5.41 -9.80 -13.99
CA HIS A 139 4.29 -8.99 -14.48
C HIS A 139 4.77 -7.67 -15.08
N ALA A 140 5.64 -6.96 -14.37
CA ALA A 140 6.16 -5.66 -14.76
C ALA A 140 6.96 -5.72 -16.07
N GLU A 141 7.80 -6.74 -16.26
CA GLU A 141 8.55 -6.95 -17.52
C GLU A 141 7.63 -7.16 -18.71
N ARG A 142 6.56 -7.94 -18.55
CA ARG A 142 5.64 -8.25 -19.67
C ARG A 142 4.70 -7.11 -20.02
N ARG A 143 4.28 -6.30 -19.05
CA ARG A 143 3.18 -5.34 -19.22
C ARG A 143 3.57 -3.89 -18.94
N GLY A 144 4.69 -3.66 -18.28
CA GLY A 144 5.11 -2.35 -17.76
C GLY A 144 4.61 -2.10 -16.34
N TYR A 145 3.33 -2.41 -16.07
CA TYR A 145 2.72 -2.46 -14.73
C TYR A 145 2.09 -3.83 -14.48
N LEU A 146 1.45 -4.02 -13.33
CA LEU A 146 1.06 -5.35 -12.89
C LEU A 146 -0.14 -5.93 -13.65
N ALA A 147 -1.14 -5.11 -13.95
CA ALA A 147 -2.32 -5.54 -14.69
C ALA A 147 -2.33 -5.07 -16.15
N ALA A 148 -1.66 -3.96 -16.49
CA ALA A 148 -1.74 -3.30 -17.79
C ALA A 148 -0.40 -2.63 -18.18
N LYS A 149 -0.44 -1.82 -19.26
CA LYS A 149 0.66 -0.91 -19.64
C LYS A 149 0.68 0.37 -18.81
N GLU A 150 -0.40 0.67 -18.12
CA GLU A 150 -0.57 1.84 -17.27
C GLU A 150 -0.79 1.42 -15.83
N CYS A 151 -0.52 2.34 -14.90
CA CYS A 151 -0.71 2.13 -13.48
C CYS A 151 -2.22 1.96 -13.16
N THR A 152 -2.53 0.98 -12.34
CA THR A 152 -3.90 0.62 -11.94
C THR A 152 -4.02 0.51 -10.43
N LEU A 153 -5.23 0.24 -9.92
CA LEU A 153 -5.47 -0.06 -8.50
C LEU A 153 -4.57 -1.20 -7.97
N ALA A 154 -4.23 -2.19 -8.82
CA ALA A 154 -3.33 -3.28 -8.47
C ALA A 154 -1.94 -2.78 -8.07
N ASP A 155 -1.40 -1.84 -8.85
CA ASP A 155 -0.08 -1.27 -8.61
C ASP A 155 -0.05 -0.46 -7.31
N LEU A 156 -1.09 0.35 -7.07
CA LEU A 156 -1.22 1.10 -5.83
C LEU A 156 -1.31 0.17 -4.61
N ALA A 157 -2.09 -0.90 -4.71
CA ALA A 157 -2.27 -1.84 -3.61
C ALA A 157 -0.96 -2.55 -3.25
N ILE A 158 -0.29 -3.15 -4.23
CA ILE A 158 0.93 -3.90 -4.01
C ILE A 158 2.07 -2.97 -3.57
N SER A 159 2.19 -1.77 -4.17
CA SER A 159 3.19 -0.80 -3.74
C SER A 159 2.94 -0.25 -2.33
N ALA A 160 1.68 -0.14 -1.89
CA ALA A 160 1.34 0.22 -0.52
C ALA A 160 1.87 -0.81 0.50
N HIS A 161 1.75 -2.11 0.19
CA HIS A 161 2.33 -3.18 1.00
C HIS A 161 3.84 -3.15 1.01
N LEU A 162 4.45 -3.08 -0.18
CA LEU A 162 5.92 -3.01 -0.30
C LEU A 162 6.49 -1.78 0.38
N SER A 163 5.79 -0.64 0.36
CA SER A 163 6.24 0.56 1.07
C SER A 163 6.30 0.40 2.59
N ALA A 164 5.42 -0.42 3.17
CA ALA A 164 5.48 -0.73 4.60
C ALA A 164 6.62 -1.70 4.94
N LEU A 165 6.92 -2.65 4.03
CA LEU A 165 8.06 -3.57 4.15
C LEU A 165 9.40 -2.84 3.94
N ASP A 166 9.48 -1.96 2.94
CA ASP A 166 10.64 -1.14 2.61
C ASP A 166 10.98 -0.16 3.75
N TYR A 167 9.95 0.34 4.45
CA TYR A 167 10.12 1.16 5.65
C TYR A 167 11.02 0.50 6.70
N PHE A 168 10.96 -0.82 6.83
CA PHE A 168 11.75 -1.63 7.73
C PHE A 168 12.98 -2.30 7.07
N GLY A 169 13.27 -2.03 5.79
CA GLY A 169 14.36 -2.62 5.06
C GLY A 169 14.21 -4.13 4.82
N GLU A 170 12.97 -4.59 4.68
CA GLU A 170 12.67 -6.02 4.53
C GLU A 170 12.69 -6.53 3.09
N VAL A 171 12.79 -5.64 2.11
CA VAL A 171 12.75 -6.00 0.69
C VAL A 171 14.15 -6.07 0.12
N PRO A 172 14.62 -7.24 -0.35
CA PRO A 172 15.95 -7.40 -0.93
C PRO A 172 15.97 -6.96 -2.40
N TRP A 173 15.91 -5.67 -2.65
CA TRP A 173 15.77 -5.08 -3.99
C TRP A 173 16.86 -5.50 -4.98
N THR A 174 18.08 -5.64 -4.50
CA THR A 174 19.24 -6.04 -5.32
C THR A 174 19.11 -7.43 -5.96
N ASP A 175 18.33 -8.31 -5.33
CA ASP A 175 18.13 -9.67 -5.79
C ASP A 175 16.99 -9.79 -6.82
N PHE A 176 16.16 -8.72 -6.93
CA PHE A 176 14.96 -8.69 -7.77
C PHE A 176 14.90 -7.42 -8.65
N PRO A 177 15.86 -7.21 -9.59
CA PRO A 177 15.93 -5.99 -10.36
C PRO A 177 14.63 -5.59 -11.09
N PRO A 178 13.87 -6.51 -11.74
CA PRO A 178 12.62 -6.12 -12.41
C PRO A 178 11.55 -5.60 -11.45
N ALA A 179 11.45 -6.18 -10.24
CA ALA A 179 10.53 -5.70 -9.21
C ALA A 179 11.00 -4.35 -8.64
N ALA A 180 12.32 -4.17 -8.47
CA ALA A 180 12.93 -2.92 -8.04
C ALA A 180 12.63 -1.78 -9.02
N GLU A 181 12.83 -1.99 -10.34
CA GLU A 181 12.52 -1.00 -11.37
C GLU A 181 11.05 -0.60 -11.38
N TRP A 182 10.14 -1.57 -11.24
CA TRP A 182 8.71 -1.29 -11.13
C TRP A 182 8.40 -0.47 -9.87
N TYR A 183 8.98 -0.85 -8.72
CA TYR A 183 8.75 -0.13 -7.46
C TYR A 183 9.34 1.28 -7.49
N LEU A 184 10.49 1.50 -8.13
CA LEU A 184 11.05 2.83 -8.37
C LEU A 184 10.11 3.72 -9.17
N ARG A 185 9.47 3.17 -10.22
CA ARG A 185 8.43 3.90 -10.97
C ARG A 185 7.26 4.29 -10.07
N MET A 186 6.86 3.41 -9.15
CA MET A 186 5.80 3.73 -8.18
C MET A 186 6.26 4.80 -7.19
N LYS A 187 7.47 4.68 -6.61
CA LYS A 187 8.04 5.68 -5.68
C LYS A 187 8.19 7.07 -6.31
N SER A 188 8.45 7.14 -7.62
CA SER A 188 8.62 8.40 -8.36
C SER A 188 7.31 9.15 -8.60
N ARG A 189 6.16 8.53 -8.38
CA ARG A 189 4.86 9.18 -8.57
C ARG A 189 4.61 10.26 -7.50
N PRO A 190 4.01 11.40 -7.88
CA PRO A 190 3.68 12.44 -6.90
C PRO A 190 2.83 11.97 -5.72
N SER A 191 1.93 10.99 -5.95
CA SER A 191 1.09 10.36 -4.92
C SER A 191 1.91 9.69 -3.82
N PHE A 192 3.09 9.14 -4.16
CA PHE A 192 3.95 8.41 -3.24
C PHE A 192 4.66 9.30 -2.22
N ARG A 193 4.81 10.60 -2.50
CA ARG A 193 5.51 11.56 -1.62
C ARG A 193 4.94 11.57 -0.20
N SER A 194 3.63 11.41 -0.07
CA SER A 194 2.98 11.37 1.23
C SER A 194 3.46 10.20 2.10
N LEU A 195 3.75 9.03 1.48
CA LEU A 195 4.26 7.86 2.18
C LEU A 195 5.74 8.01 2.54
N LEU A 196 6.54 8.56 1.63
CA LEU A 196 7.99 8.75 1.84
C LEU A 196 8.30 9.76 2.96
N SER A 197 7.36 10.65 3.25
CA SER A 197 7.48 11.62 4.35
C SER A 197 7.11 11.05 5.73
N ASP A 198 6.54 9.84 5.78
CA ASP A 198 6.12 9.22 7.05
C ASP A 198 7.30 9.04 8.01
N ARG A 199 7.06 9.39 9.27
CA ARG A 199 7.98 9.17 10.37
C ARG A 199 7.18 8.61 11.55
N VAL A 200 7.42 7.34 11.86
CA VAL A 200 6.76 6.67 12.98
C VAL A 200 7.55 6.94 14.26
N PRO A 201 6.95 7.51 15.29
CA PRO A 201 7.62 7.74 16.57
C PRO A 201 8.22 6.45 17.14
N GLY A 202 9.52 6.49 17.47
CA GLY A 202 10.26 5.35 18.01
C GLY A 202 10.65 4.26 17.01
N GLN A 203 10.24 4.39 15.75
CA GLN A 203 10.54 3.43 14.68
C GLN A 203 10.88 4.18 13.37
N PRO A 204 12.07 4.80 13.27
CA PRO A 204 12.44 5.51 12.05
C PRO A 204 12.55 4.56 10.85
N PRO A 205 12.33 5.06 9.63
CA PRO A 205 12.53 4.26 8.42
C PRO A 205 14.01 3.95 8.23
N THR A 206 14.29 2.95 7.39
CA THR A 206 15.65 2.73 6.89
C THR A 206 16.17 3.94 6.11
N GLN A 207 17.48 4.10 6.03
CA GLN A 207 18.11 5.27 5.42
C GLN A 207 17.67 5.46 3.96
N HIS A 208 17.62 4.39 3.18
CA HIS A 208 17.25 4.41 1.76
C HIS A 208 15.73 4.49 1.48
N TYR A 209 14.88 4.43 2.52
CA TYR A 209 13.41 4.42 2.34
C TYR A 209 12.90 5.62 1.54
N ALA A 210 13.43 6.81 1.79
CA ALA A 210 13.01 8.04 1.10
C ALA A 210 13.81 8.31 -0.20
N GLU A 211 14.89 7.54 -0.45
CA GLU A 211 15.71 7.67 -1.64
C GLU A 211 14.99 7.05 -2.84
N LEU A 212 15.20 7.63 -4.03
CA LEU A 212 14.66 7.10 -5.28
C LEU A 212 15.63 6.15 -5.98
N ASP A 213 16.84 5.96 -5.41
CA ASP A 213 17.89 5.07 -5.88
C ASP A 213 18.11 3.96 -4.82
N PHE A 214 18.31 2.72 -5.23
CA PHE A 214 18.76 1.63 -4.37
C PHE A 214 19.98 0.94 -4.92
#